data_65f3225a0bf7494509708f031e0cec76
#
_entry.id   65f3225a0bf7494509708f031e0cec76
#
_cell.length_a   1.000
_cell.length_b   1.000
_cell.length_c   1.000
_cell.angle_alpha   90.00
_cell.angle_beta   90.00
_cell.angle_gamma   90.00
#
_symmetry.space_group_name_H-M   'P 1'
#
loop_
_entity.id
_entity.type
_entity.pdbx_description
1 polymer ?
#
loop_
_entity_poly.entity_id
_entity_poly.type
_entity_poly.pdbx_seq_one_letter_code
_entity_poly.pdbx_strand_id
1 'polypeptide(L)'
;YFAPQTWTSDDTDASERTKIQYGTSYVYPIVSMGSHVSAVPNHQLYRTTPIETRANVAYFGTFGYELDLNLLSDAEMASVKKQIAFMKEYRELIQVDGDFYRLLSPFEGNETAWMVVSQDKTQAVAALYQRLNKVNASWLRLKLEGLDPDAKYQVSCDLTPSSSFDTELVKRYGYDTVGNQVKTYEAYGDELMRAGIPVDRQDLNKKGGDF
;
A
#
# COMPACT_ATOMS: atom_id res chain seq x y z
N TYR A 1 -27.29 -8.74 0.61
CA TYR A 1 -28.42 -7.95 1.13
C TYR A 1 -28.48 -7.96 2.65
N PHE A 2 -28.30 -9.13 3.30
CA PHE A 2 -28.33 -9.27 4.74
C PHE A 2 -26.95 -9.21 5.43
N ALA A 3 -25.87 -9.30 4.67
CA ALA A 3 -24.50 -9.23 5.15
C ALA A 3 -23.66 -8.40 4.16
N PRO A 4 -23.70 -7.07 4.27
CA PRO A 4 -23.03 -6.17 3.32
C PRO A 4 -21.50 -6.22 3.44
N GLN A 5 -20.98 -6.82 4.50
CA GLN A 5 -19.55 -6.95 4.77
C GLN A 5 -19.23 -8.39 5.17
N THR A 6 -18.07 -8.86 4.76
CA THR A 6 -17.53 -10.17 5.13
C THR A 6 -16.24 -10.01 5.94
N TRP A 7 -16.04 -10.90 6.91
CA TRP A 7 -14.76 -11.08 7.56
C TRP A 7 -13.84 -11.84 6.60
N THR A 8 -12.99 -11.13 5.90
CA THR A 8 -12.25 -11.66 4.74
C THR A 8 -11.36 -12.87 5.08
N SER A 9 -10.68 -12.83 6.22
CA SER A 9 -9.84 -13.92 6.73
C SER A 9 -9.38 -13.62 8.15
N ASP A 10 -9.24 -14.68 8.97
CA ASP A 10 -8.57 -14.61 10.27
C ASP A 10 -7.05 -14.42 10.14
N ASP A 11 -6.48 -14.71 8.97
CA ASP A 11 -5.11 -14.35 8.68
C ASP A 11 -5.02 -12.84 8.37
N THR A 12 -4.53 -12.10 9.35
CA THR A 12 -4.41 -10.64 9.32
C THR A 12 -3.00 -10.15 9.02
N ASP A 13 -2.09 -11.08 8.67
CA ASP A 13 -0.74 -10.74 8.24
C ASP A 13 -0.77 -9.90 6.95
N ALA A 14 -0.10 -8.75 6.94
CA ALA A 14 -0.16 -7.82 5.82
C ALA A 14 0.33 -8.44 4.50
N SER A 15 1.37 -9.29 4.55
CA SER A 15 1.87 -9.98 3.36
C SER A 15 0.85 -10.98 2.79
N GLU A 16 0.22 -11.78 3.65
CA GLU A 16 -0.79 -12.73 3.19
C GLU A 16 -2.07 -12.01 2.76
N ARG A 17 -2.42 -10.90 3.41
CA ARG A 17 -3.55 -10.06 3.01
C ARG A 17 -3.42 -9.49 1.59
N THR A 18 -2.22 -9.28 1.07
CA THR A 18 -2.07 -8.88 -0.33
C THR A 18 -2.63 -9.94 -1.29
N LYS A 19 -2.47 -11.24 -0.98
CA LYS A 19 -3.06 -12.34 -1.76
C LYS A 19 -4.55 -12.50 -1.48
N ILE A 20 -4.92 -12.49 -0.20
CA ILE A 20 -6.30 -12.73 0.25
C ILE A 20 -7.22 -11.64 -0.31
N GLN A 21 -6.86 -10.36 -0.15
CA GLN A 21 -7.67 -9.25 -0.63
C GLN A 21 -7.70 -9.20 -2.17
N TYR A 22 -6.56 -9.44 -2.83
CA TYR A 22 -6.51 -9.51 -4.29
C TYR A 22 -7.42 -10.62 -4.83
N GLY A 23 -7.30 -11.85 -4.29
CA GLY A 23 -8.12 -12.98 -4.70
C GLY A 23 -9.60 -12.75 -4.41
N THR A 24 -9.95 -12.25 -3.23
CA THR A 24 -11.34 -11.96 -2.85
C THR A 24 -11.96 -10.90 -3.75
N SER A 25 -11.18 -9.92 -4.21
CA SER A 25 -11.66 -8.85 -5.07
C SER A 25 -12.15 -9.31 -6.46
N TYR A 26 -11.85 -10.53 -6.87
CA TYR A 26 -12.42 -11.10 -8.11
C TYR A 26 -13.91 -11.42 -7.99
N VAL A 27 -14.38 -11.64 -6.76
CA VAL A 27 -15.76 -12.10 -6.51
C VAL A 27 -16.56 -11.07 -5.74
N TYR A 28 -15.91 -10.30 -4.87
CA TYR A 28 -16.54 -9.30 -4.01
C TYR A 28 -15.92 -7.93 -4.19
N PRO A 29 -16.73 -6.85 -4.15
CA PRO A 29 -16.18 -5.49 -4.16
C PRO A 29 -15.36 -5.23 -2.89
N ILE A 30 -14.31 -4.42 -3.00
CA ILE A 30 -13.40 -4.17 -1.90
C ILE A 30 -14.09 -3.59 -0.65
N VAL A 31 -15.15 -2.81 -0.83
CA VAL A 31 -15.95 -2.25 0.28
C VAL A 31 -16.61 -3.32 1.16
N SER A 32 -16.83 -4.52 0.64
CA SER A 32 -17.43 -5.62 1.41
C SER A 32 -16.41 -6.45 2.19
N MET A 33 -15.12 -6.23 1.97
CA MET A 33 -14.04 -6.97 2.62
C MET A 33 -13.61 -6.31 3.92
N GLY A 34 -13.75 -7.00 5.04
CA GLY A 34 -13.16 -6.57 6.31
C GLY A 34 -11.63 -6.50 6.17
N SER A 35 -11.07 -5.31 6.31
CA SER A 35 -9.65 -5.06 6.19
C SER A 35 -9.20 -4.14 7.33
N HIS A 36 -8.22 -4.60 8.13
CA HIS A 36 -7.87 -3.89 9.34
C HIS A 36 -6.39 -4.07 9.69
N VAL A 37 -5.89 -3.11 10.46
CA VAL A 37 -4.57 -3.12 11.05
C VAL A 37 -4.61 -3.93 12.33
N SER A 38 -4.01 -5.12 12.32
CA SER A 38 -4.00 -6.02 13.47
C SER A 38 -2.74 -5.89 14.29
N ALA A 39 -2.76 -6.47 15.49
CA ALA A 39 -1.61 -6.57 16.37
C ALA A 39 -0.45 -7.36 15.74
N VAL A 40 0.76 -7.08 16.18
CA VAL A 40 1.97 -7.85 15.86
C VAL A 40 2.68 -8.28 17.15
N PRO A 41 3.35 -9.44 17.13
CA PRO A 41 3.47 -10.40 16.02
C PRO A 41 2.11 -10.99 15.60
N ASN A 42 1.94 -11.25 14.29
CA ASN A 42 0.74 -11.91 13.81
C ASN A 42 0.52 -13.25 14.54
N HIS A 43 -0.70 -13.53 14.95
CA HIS A 43 -1.01 -14.69 15.80
C HIS A 43 -0.90 -16.04 15.07
N GLN A 44 -0.91 -16.07 13.73
CA GLN A 44 -0.77 -17.31 12.95
C GLN A 44 0.65 -17.49 12.42
N LEU A 45 1.26 -16.44 11.87
CA LEU A 45 2.54 -16.49 11.17
C LEU A 45 3.72 -15.97 12.00
N TYR A 46 3.44 -15.38 13.17
CA TYR A 46 4.44 -14.77 14.05
C TYR A 46 5.31 -13.68 13.39
N ARG A 47 4.86 -13.17 12.24
CA ARG A 47 5.53 -12.07 11.53
C ARG A 47 5.22 -10.75 12.21
N THR A 48 6.24 -9.90 12.30
CA THR A 48 6.11 -8.50 12.72
C THR A 48 6.33 -7.60 11.51
N THR A 49 5.30 -6.87 11.12
CA THR A 49 5.34 -5.89 10.04
C THR A 49 5.11 -4.49 10.59
N PRO A 50 5.75 -3.46 10.01
CA PRO A 50 5.53 -2.06 10.40
C PRO A 50 4.06 -1.67 10.31
N ILE A 51 3.64 -0.73 11.17
CA ILE A 51 2.25 -0.29 11.22
C ILE A 51 1.82 0.41 9.92
N GLU A 52 2.75 1.05 9.23
CA GLU A 52 2.55 1.67 7.94
C GLU A 52 2.22 0.64 6.86
N THR A 53 2.98 -0.46 6.79
CA THR A 53 2.73 -1.55 5.84
C THR A 53 1.36 -2.19 6.08
N ARG A 54 1.01 -2.46 7.36
CA ARG A 54 -0.29 -3.01 7.73
C ARG A 54 -1.43 -2.11 7.28
N ALA A 55 -1.30 -0.79 7.49
CA ALA A 55 -2.31 0.18 7.08
C ALA A 55 -2.41 0.31 5.56
N ASN A 56 -1.27 0.35 4.84
CA ASN A 56 -1.26 0.47 3.38
C ASN A 56 -2.03 -0.68 2.70
N VAL A 57 -1.97 -1.88 3.24
CA VAL A 57 -2.78 -3.01 2.75
C VAL A 57 -4.24 -2.85 3.18
N ALA A 58 -4.49 -2.43 4.41
CA ALA A 58 -5.83 -2.33 4.97
C ALA A 58 -6.69 -1.21 4.35
N TYR A 59 -6.10 -0.19 3.73
CA TYR A 59 -6.86 0.89 3.09
C TYR A 59 -7.81 0.40 2.00
N PHE A 60 -7.44 -0.67 1.30
CA PHE A 60 -8.24 -1.23 0.20
C PHE A 60 -9.22 -2.29 0.70
N GLY A 61 -10.13 -1.87 1.56
CA GLY A 61 -11.20 -2.65 2.16
C GLY A 61 -11.96 -1.81 3.18
N THR A 62 -12.78 -2.44 4.02
CA THR A 62 -13.41 -1.77 5.16
C THR A 62 -12.35 -1.59 6.25
N PHE A 63 -11.73 -0.42 6.25
CA PHE A 63 -10.58 -0.10 7.09
C PHE A 63 -10.94 0.02 8.56
N GLY A 64 -10.09 -0.51 9.43
CA GLY A 64 -10.19 -0.39 10.87
C GLY A 64 -8.93 -0.86 11.60
N TYR A 65 -9.00 -0.87 12.92
CA TYR A 65 -7.93 -1.35 13.80
C TYR A 65 -8.45 -2.49 14.67
N GLU A 66 -7.70 -3.57 14.71
CA GLU A 66 -7.92 -4.73 15.56
C GLU A 66 -6.66 -4.98 16.41
N LEU A 67 -6.41 -4.07 17.34
CA LEU A 67 -5.27 -4.11 18.25
C LEU A 67 -5.52 -3.25 19.49
N ASP A 68 -4.75 -3.47 20.54
CA ASP A 68 -4.76 -2.60 21.72
C ASP A 68 -3.91 -1.34 21.46
N LEU A 69 -4.58 -0.21 21.33
CA LEU A 69 -3.91 1.09 21.08
C LEU A 69 -3.00 1.52 22.24
N ASN A 70 -3.23 1.03 23.45
CA ASN A 70 -2.41 1.36 24.61
C ASN A 70 -1.02 0.72 24.58
N LEU A 71 -0.84 -0.31 23.73
CA LEU A 71 0.45 -0.98 23.52
C LEU A 71 1.32 -0.33 22.46
N LEU A 72 0.79 0.64 21.72
CA LEU A 72 1.53 1.34 20.68
C LEU A 72 2.49 2.37 21.28
N SER A 73 3.65 2.49 20.65
CA SER A 73 4.59 3.57 20.92
C SER A 73 4.02 4.92 20.44
N ASP A 74 4.57 6.02 20.96
CA ASP A 74 4.19 7.38 20.52
C ASP A 74 4.37 7.57 19.01
N ALA A 75 5.40 6.96 18.42
CA ALA A 75 5.65 7.01 16.98
C ALA A 75 4.56 6.27 16.18
N GLU A 76 4.19 5.06 16.62
CA GLU A 76 3.10 4.31 15.99
C GLU A 76 1.76 5.01 16.17
N MET A 77 1.50 5.62 17.33
CA MET A 77 0.30 6.41 17.55
C MET A 77 0.25 7.65 16.64
N ALA A 78 1.40 8.28 16.36
CA ALA A 78 1.48 9.37 15.39
C ALA A 78 1.18 8.87 13.96
N SER A 79 1.65 7.66 13.60
CA SER A 79 1.33 7.01 12.33
C SER A 79 -0.16 6.68 12.23
N VAL A 80 -0.78 6.15 13.27
CA VAL A 80 -2.24 5.88 13.34
C VAL A 80 -3.05 7.14 13.04
N LYS A 81 -2.67 8.28 13.62
CA LYS A 81 -3.36 9.56 13.34
C LYS A 81 -3.29 9.96 11.87
N LYS A 82 -2.11 9.78 11.22
CA LYS A 82 -1.94 10.05 9.78
C LYS A 82 -2.77 9.09 8.94
N GLN A 83 -2.79 7.80 9.30
CA GLN A 83 -3.56 6.76 8.61
C GLN A 83 -5.06 7.04 8.67
N ILE A 84 -5.57 7.45 9.82
CA ILE A 84 -6.97 7.84 9.97
C ILE A 84 -7.29 9.09 9.14
N ALA A 85 -6.39 10.08 9.11
CA ALA A 85 -6.57 11.28 8.29
C ALA A 85 -6.62 10.94 6.80
N PHE A 86 -5.67 10.12 6.32
CA PHE A 86 -5.67 9.59 4.96
C PHE A 86 -6.98 8.88 4.62
N MET A 87 -7.41 7.97 5.48
CA MET A 87 -8.63 7.22 5.23
C MET A 87 -9.89 8.08 5.25
N LYS A 88 -9.93 9.12 6.07
CA LYS A 88 -11.05 10.10 6.06
C LYS A 88 -11.09 10.91 4.77
N GLU A 89 -9.94 11.25 4.21
CA GLU A 89 -9.81 12.00 2.98
C GLU A 89 -10.19 11.17 1.76
N TYR A 90 -9.68 9.93 1.66
CA TYR A 90 -9.83 9.09 0.48
C TYR A 90 -10.90 8.01 0.58
N ARG A 91 -11.66 7.92 1.68
CA ARG A 91 -12.64 6.85 1.88
C ARG A 91 -13.72 6.82 0.79
N GLU A 92 -14.21 7.98 0.37
CA GLU A 92 -15.21 8.07 -0.68
C GLU A 92 -14.67 7.46 -1.97
N LEU A 93 -13.49 7.89 -2.39
CA LEU A 93 -12.81 7.35 -3.56
C LEU A 93 -12.57 5.84 -3.44
N ILE A 94 -12.02 5.37 -2.31
CA ILE A 94 -11.59 3.97 -2.19
C ILE A 94 -12.78 3.02 -2.00
N GLN A 95 -13.79 3.41 -1.22
CA GLN A 95 -14.84 2.50 -0.78
C GLN A 95 -16.20 2.69 -1.46
N VAL A 96 -16.47 3.85 -2.06
CA VAL A 96 -17.81 4.18 -2.56
C VAL A 96 -17.83 4.37 -4.07
N ASP A 97 -17.10 5.36 -4.59
CA ASP A 97 -17.26 5.83 -5.96
C ASP A 97 -16.16 5.37 -6.92
N GLY A 98 -15.04 4.84 -6.41
CA GLY A 98 -13.92 4.53 -7.28
C GLY A 98 -13.99 3.16 -7.95
N ASP A 99 -13.53 3.11 -9.20
CA ASP A 99 -13.29 1.86 -9.93
C ASP A 99 -11.98 1.21 -9.48
N PHE A 100 -12.05 -0.06 -9.10
CA PHE A 100 -10.90 -0.83 -8.62
C PHE A 100 -10.21 -1.58 -9.75
N TYR A 101 -8.90 -1.33 -9.93
CA TYR A 101 -8.03 -1.97 -10.92
C TYR A 101 -6.97 -2.83 -10.25
N ARG A 102 -6.76 -4.05 -10.77
CA ARG A 102 -5.70 -4.98 -10.35
C ARG A 102 -4.53 -4.86 -11.32
N LEU A 103 -3.43 -4.30 -10.86
CA LEU A 103 -2.29 -3.98 -11.72
C LEU A 103 -1.26 -5.11 -11.78
N LEU A 104 -0.88 -5.67 -10.64
CA LEU A 104 0.08 -6.77 -10.54
C LEU A 104 -0.46 -7.86 -9.61
N SER A 105 -0.46 -9.09 -10.11
CA SER A 105 -1.01 -10.24 -9.40
C SER A 105 0.01 -10.86 -8.44
N PRO A 106 -0.33 -11.07 -7.15
CA PRO A 106 0.52 -11.77 -6.19
C PRO A 106 0.69 -13.27 -6.50
N PHE A 107 -0.10 -13.80 -7.44
CA PHE A 107 -0.05 -15.19 -7.87
C PHE A 107 0.91 -15.42 -9.05
N GLU A 108 1.33 -14.34 -9.72
CA GLU A 108 2.21 -14.40 -10.88
C GLU A 108 3.62 -13.88 -10.57
N GLY A 109 3.79 -13.12 -9.50
CA GLY A 109 5.06 -12.51 -9.17
C GLY A 109 5.26 -12.24 -7.69
N ASN A 110 6.30 -11.49 -7.41
CA ASN A 110 6.68 -11.08 -6.07
C ASN A 110 6.05 -9.75 -5.67
N GLU A 111 5.60 -9.01 -6.66
CA GLU A 111 4.98 -7.72 -6.51
C GLU A 111 3.45 -7.86 -6.60
N THR A 112 2.74 -7.11 -5.77
CA THR A 112 1.28 -6.96 -5.85
C THR A 112 0.97 -5.50 -6.02
N ALA A 113 0.08 -5.15 -6.93
CA ALA A 113 -0.36 -3.78 -7.06
C ALA A 113 -1.83 -3.70 -7.47
N TRP A 114 -2.49 -2.68 -6.94
CA TRP A 114 -3.86 -2.30 -7.28
C TRP A 114 -4.03 -0.80 -7.17
N MET A 115 -5.12 -0.31 -7.70
CA MET A 115 -5.47 1.09 -7.60
C MET A 115 -6.98 1.30 -7.64
N VAL A 116 -7.40 2.46 -7.21
CA VAL A 116 -8.77 2.96 -7.36
C VAL A 116 -8.73 4.29 -8.07
N VAL A 117 -9.63 4.48 -9.02
CA VAL A 117 -9.77 5.71 -9.81
C VAL A 117 -11.18 6.24 -9.63
N SER A 118 -11.34 7.55 -9.41
CA SER A 118 -12.67 8.18 -9.34
C SER A 118 -13.42 8.09 -10.65
N GLN A 119 -14.76 8.10 -10.61
CA GLN A 119 -15.61 8.02 -11.81
C GLN A 119 -15.34 9.14 -12.80
N ASP A 120 -15.05 10.34 -12.30
CA ASP A 120 -14.68 11.51 -13.10
C ASP A 120 -13.21 11.52 -13.54
N LYS A 121 -12.43 10.52 -13.13
CA LYS A 121 -11.00 10.35 -13.42
C LYS A 121 -10.11 11.51 -12.95
N THR A 122 -10.56 12.29 -11.98
CA THR A 122 -9.78 13.41 -11.45
C THR A 122 -8.81 12.99 -10.34
N GLN A 123 -9.05 11.84 -9.70
CA GLN A 123 -8.27 11.33 -8.59
C GLN A 123 -8.03 9.83 -8.70
N ALA A 124 -6.89 9.39 -8.21
CA ALA A 124 -6.58 7.98 -8.09
C ALA A 124 -5.66 7.72 -6.88
N VAL A 125 -5.82 6.56 -6.26
CA VAL A 125 -4.90 6.05 -5.23
C VAL A 125 -4.40 4.69 -5.69
N ALA A 126 -3.08 4.53 -5.80
CA ALA A 126 -2.44 3.27 -6.18
C ALA A 126 -1.54 2.79 -5.04
N ALA A 127 -1.45 1.48 -4.88
CA ALA A 127 -0.54 0.83 -3.95
C ALA A 127 0.26 -0.27 -4.63
N LEU A 128 1.54 -0.34 -4.28
CA LEU A 128 2.46 -1.39 -4.71
C LEU A 128 3.10 -2.02 -3.48
N TYR A 129 3.08 -3.34 -3.43
CA TYR A 129 3.67 -4.15 -2.37
C TYR A 129 4.71 -5.08 -2.97
N GLN A 130 5.89 -5.12 -2.37
CA GLN A 130 6.94 -6.07 -2.71
C GLN A 130 7.11 -7.02 -1.54
N ARG A 131 6.93 -8.33 -1.78
CA ARG A 131 6.94 -9.34 -0.71
C ARG A 131 8.35 -9.79 -0.33
N LEU A 132 9.23 -9.94 -1.30
CA LEU A 132 10.60 -10.38 -1.12
C LEU A 132 11.55 -9.48 -1.91
N ASN A 133 12.72 -9.22 -1.35
CA ASN A 133 13.79 -8.56 -2.08
C ASN A 133 14.47 -9.55 -3.03
N LYS A 134 14.63 -9.17 -4.29
CA LYS A 134 15.37 -9.96 -5.30
C LYS A 134 16.79 -9.45 -5.43
N VAL A 135 17.73 -10.38 -5.49
CA VAL A 135 19.12 -10.04 -5.83
C VAL A 135 19.17 -9.52 -7.27
N ASN A 136 19.80 -8.37 -7.46
CA ASN A 136 19.91 -7.72 -8.78
C ASN A 136 18.55 -7.48 -9.47
N ALA A 137 17.53 -7.12 -8.70
CA ALA A 137 16.22 -6.78 -9.25
C ALA A 137 16.35 -5.67 -10.31
N SER A 138 15.63 -5.82 -11.41
CA SER A 138 15.50 -4.77 -12.42
C SER A 138 14.66 -3.60 -11.87
N TRP A 139 14.79 -2.43 -12.50
CA TRP A 139 13.90 -1.32 -12.21
C TRP A 139 12.46 -1.69 -12.56
N LEU A 140 11.56 -1.54 -11.60
CA LEU A 140 10.13 -1.72 -11.82
C LEU A 140 9.51 -0.41 -12.29
N ARG A 141 8.62 -0.51 -13.26
CA ARG A 141 7.71 0.58 -13.62
C ARG A 141 6.28 0.11 -13.39
N LEU A 142 5.59 0.78 -12.50
CA LEU A 142 4.18 0.49 -12.22
C LEU A 142 3.31 1.20 -13.24
N LYS A 143 2.71 0.46 -14.15
CA LYS A 143 1.73 0.98 -15.10
C LYS A 143 0.38 1.12 -14.39
N LEU A 144 -0.23 2.29 -14.54
CA LEU A 144 -1.55 2.56 -14.00
C LEU A 144 -2.63 2.22 -15.04
N GLU A 145 -3.88 2.18 -14.59
CA GLU A 145 -5.05 1.92 -15.43
C GLU A 145 -6.19 2.88 -15.11
N GLY A 146 -7.12 3.03 -16.04
CA GLY A 146 -8.37 3.75 -15.84
C GLY A 146 -8.29 5.28 -15.84
N LEU A 147 -7.10 5.87 -16.00
CA LEU A 147 -6.93 7.32 -16.02
C LEU A 147 -7.45 7.94 -17.33
N ASP A 148 -7.71 9.24 -17.32
CA ASP A 148 -7.95 9.99 -18.55
C ASP A 148 -6.60 10.21 -19.26
N PRO A 149 -6.42 9.71 -20.50
CA PRO A 149 -5.14 9.80 -21.20
C PRO A 149 -4.69 11.25 -21.45
N ASP A 150 -5.61 12.17 -21.64
CA ASP A 150 -5.34 13.56 -21.98
C ASP A 150 -5.24 14.48 -20.76
N ALA A 151 -5.62 14.00 -19.59
CA ALA A 151 -5.52 14.76 -18.34
C ALA A 151 -4.10 14.74 -17.78
N LYS A 152 -3.71 15.88 -17.21
CA LYS A 152 -2.43 16.02 -16.50
C LYS A 152 -2.63 15.82 -15.01
N TYR A 153 -1.95 14.84 -14.45
CA TYR A 153 -2.03 14.49 -13.03
C TYR A 153 -0.81 14.98 -12.27
N GLN A 154 -1.05 15.50 -11.07
CA GLN A 154 0.00 15.65 -10.08
C GLN A 154 0.17 14.32 -9.35
N VAL A 155 1.32 13.68 -9.55
CA VAL A 155 1.65 12.40 -8.92
C VAL A 155 2.43 12.67 -7.66
N SER A 156 1.96 12.12 -6.54
CA SER A 156 2.63 12.19 -5.24
C SER A 156 2.88 10.76 -4.76
N CYS A 157 4.13 10.39 -4.55
CA CYS A 157 4.51 9.06 -4.06
C CYS A 157 5.03 9.20 -2.64
N ASP A 158 4.36 8.57 -1.68
CA ASP A 158 4.90 8.37 -0.34
C ASP A 158 5.81 7.14 -0.36
N LEU A 159 7.10 7.39 -0.33
CA LEU A 159 8.15 6.37 -0.33
C LEU A 159 8.70 6.14 1.07
N THR A 160 7.94 6.47 2.11
CA THR A 160 8.36 6.23 3.49
C THR A 160 8.70 4.75 3.65
N PRO A 161 9.96 4.38 3.87
CA PRO A 161 10.32 2.99 4.10
C PRO A 161 9.55 2.50 5.33
N SER A 162 8.85 1.40 5.18
CA SER A 162 8.13 0.76 6.28
C SER A 162 9.07 0.03 7.26
N SER A 163 10.38 0.12 7.07
CA SER A 163 11.37 -0.49 7.94
C SER A 163 12.17 0.55 8.71
N SER A 164 12.55 0.20 9.94
CA SER A 164 13.50 0.97 10.72
C SER A 164 14.86 0.97 10.00
N PHE A 165 15.13 2.00 9.21
CA PHE A 165 16.47 2.23 8.67
C PHE A 165 17.45 2.41 9.81
N ASP A 166 18.57 1.68 9.71
CA ASP A 166 19.72 1.98 10.54
C ASP A 166 20.29 3.33 10.07
N THR A 167 19.97 4.38 10.81
CA THR A 167 20.37 5.76 10.55
C THR A 167 21.90 5.90 10.36
N GLU A 168 22.66 5.03 10.97
CA GLU A 168 24.11 4.98 10.83
C GLU A 168 24.57 4.48 9.45
N LEU A 169 23.88 3.49 8.88
CA LEU A 169 24.18 3.01 7.52
C LEU A 169 23.83 4.06 6.47
N VAL A 170 22.71 4.75 6.64
CA VAL A 170 22.29 5.83 5.75
C VAL A 170 23.32 6.95 5.74
N LYS A 171 23.78 7.40 6.91
CA LYS A 171 24.83 8.41 7.05
C LYS A 171 26.16 7.97 6.43
N ARG A 172 26.53 6.68 6.64
CA ARG A 172 27.81 6.15 6.17
C ARG A 172 27.93 6.06 4.65
N TYR A 173 26.84 5.82 3.95
CA TYR A 173 26.82 5.65 2.50
C TYR A 173 26.29 6.87 1.74
N GLY A 174 26.00 7.98 2.44
CA GLY A 174 25.59 9.23 1.81
C GLY A 174 24.20 9.20 1.17
N TYR A 175 23.38 8.21 1.52
CA TYR A 175 21.99 8.18 1.07
C TYR A 175 21.16 9.13 1.94
N ASP A 176 20.80 10.26 1.38
CA ASP A 176 19.95 11.26 2.04
C ASP A 176 18.48 10.81 1.96
N THR A 177 18.17 9.71 2.66
CA THR A 177 16.83 9.14 2.72
C THR A 177 16.14 9.45 4.05
N VAL A 178 16.72 10.32 4.83
CA VAL A 178 16.18 10.74 6.12
C VAL A 178 15.14 11.82 5.88
N GLY A 179 13.93 11.43 5.85
CA GLY A 179 12.76 12.28 5.76
C GLY A 179 11.71 11.64 4.86
N ASN A 180 10.46 11.88 5.17
CA ASN A 180 9.34 11.52 4.32
C ASN A 180 9.54 12.17 2.94
N GLN A 181 10.20 11.46 2.03
CA GLN A 181 10.37 11.95 0.67
C GLN A 181 9.10 11.69 -0.11
N VAL A 182 8.18 12.61 -0.02
CA VAL A 182 7.09 12.68 -0.99
C VAL A 182 7.70 13.20 -2.28
N LYS A 183 7.92 12.31 -3.25
CA LYS A 183 8.27 12.73 -4.61
C LYS A 183 7.00 13.20 -5.30
N THR A 184 7.00 14.45 -5.74
CA THR A 184 5.90 15.02 -6.50
C THR A 184 6.37 15.39 -7.90
N TYR A 185 5.64 14.99 -8.92
CA TYR A 185 5.87 15.37 -10.31
C TYR A 185 4.54 15.40 -11.08
N GLU A 186 4.56 15.96 -12.28
CA GLU A 186 3.40 15.99 -13.16
C GLU A 186 3.61 15.06 -14.35
N ALA A 187 2.56 14.34 -14.73
CA ALA A 187 2.58 13.47 -15.92
C ALA A 187 1.17 13.35 -16.51
N TYR A 188 1.08 13.09 -17.80
CA TYR A 188 -0.20 12.80 -18.45
C TYR A 188 -0.67 11.38 -18.15
N GLY A 189 -2.00 11.18 -18.20
CA GLY A 189 -2.58 9.88 -17.90
C GLY A 189 -2.10 8.78 -18.85
N ASP A 190 -1.91 9.09 -20.15
CA ASP A 190 -1.36 8.12 -21.10
C ASP A 190 0.10 7.74 -20.79
N GLU A 191 0.92 8.69 -20.34
CA GLU A 191 2.28 8.40 -19.86
C GLU A 191 2.27 7.48 -18.64
N LEU A 192 1.43 7.76 -17.67
CA LEU A 192 1.28 6.94 -16.46
C LEU A 192 0.78 5.52 -16.77
N MET A 193 -0.13 5.37 -17.75
CA MET A 193 -0.65 4.07 -18.16
C MET A 193 0.30 3.29 -19.06
N ARG A 194 1.06 3.93 -19.94
CA ARG A 194 1.93 3.25 -20.92
C ARG A 194 3.37 3.10 -20.44
N ALA A 195 3.97 4.18 -19.96
CA ALA A 195 5.34 4.17 -19.45
C ALA A 195 5.41 3.79 -17.98
N GLY A 196 4.38 4.11 -17.21
CA GLY A 196 4.27 3.81 -15.80
C GLY A 196 5.13 4.68 -14.88
N ILE A 197 4.90 4.58 -13.60
CA ILE A 197 5.64 5.26 -12.53
C ILE A 197 6.93 4.49 -12.27
N PRO A 198 8.11 5.12 -12.30
CA PRO A 198 9.34 4.47 -11.87
C PRO A 198 9.27 4.22 -10.36
N VAL A 199 9.45 2.97 -9.97
CA VAL A 199 9.48 2.58 -8.56
C VAL A 199 10.92 2.51 -8.11
N ASP A 200 11.25 3.27 -7.08
CA ASP A 200 12.58 3.21 -6.48
C ASP A 200 12.80 1.84 -5.84
N ARG A 201 14.01 1.33 -5.98
CA ARG A 201 14.38 0.06 -5.37
C ARG A 201 14.34 0.20 -3.86
N GLN A 202 13.65 -0.72 -3.22
CA GLN A 202 13.61 -0.82 -1.75
C GLN A 202 14.74 -1.70 -1.17
N ASP A 203 15.69 -2.08 -2.03
CA ASP A 203 16.83 -2.93 -1.68
C ASP A 203 17.90 -2.25 -0.81
N LEU A 204 17.69 -1.01 -0.42
CA LEU A 204 18.55 -0.31 0.55
C LEU A 204 18.41 -0.86 1.97
N ASN A 205 17.42 -1.66 2.24
CA ASN A 205 17.29 -2.36 3.50
C ASN A 205 18.20 -3.59 3.55
N LYS A 206 19.47 -3.37 3.84
CA LYS A 206 20.50 -4.42 3.89
C LYS A 206 20.32 -5.43 5.01
N LYS A 207 19.34 -5.29 5.87
CA LYS A 207 19.03 -6.25 6.94
C LYS A 207 18.06 -7.34 6.52
N GLY A 208 17.72 -7.43 5.22
CA GLY A 208 16.90 -8.51 4.70
C GLY A 208 15.48 -8.49 5.27
N GLY A 209 14.91 -7.34 5.43
CA GLY A 209 13.49 -7.22 5.78
C GLY A 209 12.66 -7.53 4.55
N ASP A 210 11.95 -8.64 4.59
CA ASP A 210 10.80 -8.86 3.74
C ASP A 210 9.71 -7.93 4.24
N PHE A 211 9.13 -7.09 3.37
CA PHE A 211 8.11 -6.12 3.74
C PHE A 211 8.57 -4.90 4.52
#